data_b38f07960b2fa9d0443c885aff25d866
#
_entry.id   b38f07960b2fa9d0443c885aff25d866
#
_cell.length_a   1.000
_cell.length_b   1.000
_cell.length_c   1.000
_cell.angle_alpha   90.00
_cell.angle_beta   90.00
_cell.angle_gamma   90.00
#
_symmetry.space_group_name_H-M   'P 1'
#
loop_
_entity.id
_entity.type
_entity.pdbx_description
1 polymer ?
#
loop_
_entity_poly.entity_id
_entity_poly.type
_entity_poly.pdbx_seq_one_letter_code
_entity_poly.pdbx_strand_id
1 'polypeptide(L)'
;MRNWIIGIAIAGGIYAASTVMRADRDETGAIVDEGSIDAFEMRVGDCFDDGSTFADDNPEVNSVAGIPCSSPHDNEVYAIFDVNVTSFPEGDEMARMAFESCKERFTSFVGKDYDSSALDIATLYPTRESWNRQNDREVVCAVYDVAAAKLTGSVKGRAL
;
A
#
# COMPACT_ATOMS: atom_id res chain seq x y z
N MET A 1 -21.97 25.56 29.11
CA MET A 1 -21.49 25.65 27.73
C MET A 1 -20.47 26.77 27.69
N ARG A 2 -19.17 26.42 27.64
CA ARG A 2 -18.09 27.41 27.67
C ARG A 2 -17.26 27.21 26.41
N ASN A 3 -17.50 28.09 25.43
CA ASN A 3 -16.72 28.19 24.21
C ASN A 3 -15.30 28.62 24.53
N TRP A 4 -14.32 27.77 24.31
CA TRP A 4 -12.92 28.14 24.29
C TRP A 4 -12.54 28.45 22.83
N ILE A 5 -12.43 29.73 22.53
CA ILE A 5 -11.81 30.22 21.31
C ILE A 5 -10.30 30.21 21.61
N ILE A 6 -9.58 29.24 21.06
CA ILE A 6 -8.10 29.24 21.08
C ILE A 6 -7.68 30.12 19.91
N GLY A 7 -7.27 31.36 20.24
CA GLY A 7 -6.59 32.22 19.29
C GLY A 7 -5.23 31.64 18.95
N ILE A 8 -5.02 31.29 17.69
CA ILE A 8 -3.71 30.92 17.16
C ILE A 8 -2.93 32.22 16.96
N ALA A 9 -1.99 32.52 17.85
CA ALA A 9 -1.03 33.58 17.64
C ALA A 9 -0.07 33.08 16.55
N ILE A 10 -0.07 33.74 15.38
CA ILE A 10 0.93 33.56 14.33
C ILE A 10 2.20 34.26 14.81
N ALA A 11 2.99 33.61 15.65
CA ALA A 11 4.41 33.95 15.81
C ALA A 11 5.11 33.38 14.59
N GLY A 12 5.83 34.22 13.83
CA GLY A 12 6.61 33.83 12.67
C GLY A 12 7.64 32.75 13.03
N GLY A 13 7.20 31.51 12.98
CA GLY A 13 8.02 30.32 13.05
C GLY A 13 8.31 29.88 11.63
N ILE A 14 9.57 29.64 11.37
CA ILE A 14 10.06 28.95 10.18
C ILE A 14 9.18 27.71 10.00
N TYR A 15 8.32 27.67 9.01
CA TYR A 15 7.71 26.44 8.54
C TYR A 15 8.87 25.59 8.02
N ALA A 16 9.40 24.71 8.86
CA ALA A 16 10.05 23.52 8.35
C ALA A 16 8.94 22.79 7.58
N ALA A 17 8.87 22.98 6.27
CA ALA A 17 8.22 22.06 5.40
C ALA A 17 8.89 20.71 5.72
N SER A 18 8.20 19.82 6.41
CA SER A 18 8.59 18.42 6.48
C SER A 18 8.46 17.94 5.04
N THR A 19 9.54 18.09 4.27
CA THR A 19 9.68 17.36 3.02
C THR A 19 9.67 15.91 3.45
N VAL A 20 8.54 15.23 3.24
CA VAL A 20 8.49 13.79 3.35
C VAL A 20 9.53 13.31 2.35
N MET A 21 10.65 12.82 2.87
CA MET A 21 11.74 12.33 2.01
C MET A 21 11.22 11.09 1.31
N ARG A 22 11.57 10.95 0.03
CA ARG A 22 11.28 9.73 -0.71
C ARG A 22 12.11 8.59 -0.11
N ALA A 23 11.55 7.38 -0.16
CA ALA A 23 12.31 6.19 0.20
C ALA A 23 13.51 6.03 -0.74
N ASP A 24 14.68 5.79 -0.17
CA ASP A 24 15.88 5.51 -0.97
C ASP A 24 15.95 4.03 -1.32
N ARG A 25 16.42 3.73 -2.54
CA ARG A 25 16.57 2.38 -3.07
C ARG A 25 18.01 2.11 -3.46
N ASP A 26 18.45 0.88 -3.26
CA ASP A 26 19.74 0.40 -3.76
C ASP A 26 19.70 0.07 -5.27
N GLU A 27 20.83 -0.40 -5.80
CA GLU A 27 20.98 -0.76 -7.21
C GLU A 27 20.06 -1.93 -7.64
N THR A 28 19.58 -2.74 -6.69
CA THR A 28 18.61 -3.82 -6.96
C THR A 28 17.16 -3.32 -6.95
N GLY A 29 16.93 -2.09 -6.50
CA GLY A 29 15.63 -1.47 -6.33
C GLY A 29 14.99 -1.71 -4.96
N ALA A 30 15.67 -2.41 -4.04
CA ALA A 30 15.18 -2.61 -2.69
C ALA A 30 15.25 -1.30 -1.87
N ILE A 31 14.25 -1.08 -1.03
CA ILE A 31 14.25 0.07 -0.12
C ILE A 31 15.33 -0.14 0.95
N VAL A 32 16.21 0.85 1.10
CA VAL A 32 17.32 0.84 2.08
C VAL A 32 17.14 1.88 3.16
N ASP A 33 16.48 3.01 2.86
CA ASP A 33 16.09 4.02 3.84
C ASP A 33 14.59 4.30 3.74
N GLU A 34 13.93 4.44 4.90
CA GLU A 34 12.51 4.70 4.98
C GLU A 34 12.13 6.06 4.36
N GLY A 35 10.94 6.11 3.77
CA GLY A 35 10.44 7.34 3.17
C GLY A 35 9.14 7.13 2.42
N SER A 36 8.63 8.18 1.78
CA SER A 36 7.41 8.09 0.98
C SER A 36 7.66 7.39 -0.35
N ILE A 37 6.73 6.50 -0.71
CA ILE A 37 6.62 5.89 -2.03
C ILE A 37 5.29 6.33 -2.63
N ASP A 38 5.32 6.89 -3.85
CA ASP A 38 4.10 7.15 -4.63
C ASP A 38 3.42 5.82 -4.99
N ALA A 39 2.08 5.77 -4.90
CA ALA A 39 1.32 4.56 -5.19
C ALA A 39 1.62 3.98 -6.59
N PHE A 40 1.87 4.84 -7.59
CA PHE A 40 2.23 4.46 -8.97
C PHE A 40 3.72 4.09 -9.15
N GLU A 41 4.54 4.19 -8.11
CA GLU A 41 5.97 3.84 -8.15
C GLU A 41 6.29 2.61 -7.30
N MET A 42 5.27 1.96 -6.76
CA MET A 42 5.44 0.71 -6.00
C MET A 42 6.00 -0.40 -6.86
N ARG A 43 6.74 -1.32 -6.25
CA ARG A 43 7.38 -2.46 -6.92
C ARG A 43 7.14 -3.73 -6.15
N VAL A 44 7.12 -4.85 -6.85
CA VAL A 44 7.10 -6.18 -6.20
C VAL A 44 8.34 -6.32 -5.29
N GLY A 45 8.10 -6.67 -4.04
CA GLY A 45 9.11 -6.76 -2.99
C GLY A 45 9.24 -5.50 -2.14
N ASP A 46 8.47 -4.43 -2.41
CA ASP A 46 8.42 -3.28 -1.52
C ASP A 46 7.70 -3.63 -0.22
N CYS A 47 8.33 -3.29 0.90
CA CYS A 47 7.72 -3.35 2.21
C CYS A 47 7.30 -1.95 2.65
N PHE A 48 6.13 -1.83 3.28
CA PHE A 48 5.60 -0.53 3.65
C PHE A 48 4.67 -0.59 4.87
N ASP A 49 4.53 0.54 5.53
CA ASP A 49 3.53 0.76 6.55
C ASP A 49 2.34 1.51 5.96
N ASP A 50 1.14 1.08 6.32
CA ASP A 50 -0.10 1.71 5.91
C ASP A 50 -0.53 2.84 6.86
N GLY A 51 -0.02 2.86 8.09
CA GLY A 51 -0.36 3.85 9.09
C GLY A 51 -1.86 3.94 9.31
N SER A 52 -2.43 5.15 9.14
CA SER A 52 -3.88 5.36 9.17
C SER A 52 -4.52 5.31 7.77
N THR A 53 -3.77 5.03 6.72
CA THR A 53 -4.21 5.14 5.33
C THR A 53 -5.35 4.16 5.01
N PHE A 54 -5.32 2.95 5.58
CA PHE A 54 -6.35 1.93 5.40
C PHE A 54 -7.43 1.90 6.50
N ALA A 55 -7.44 2.90 7.40
CA ALA A 55 -8.41 2.98 8.49
C ALA A 55 -9.82 3.39 8.03
N ASP A 56 -9.95 3.96 6.85
CA ASP A 56 -11.23 4.37 6.25
C ASP A 56 -11.77 3.27 5.32
N ASP A 57 -13.09 3.17 5.21
CA ASP A 57 -13.79 2.12 4.44
C ASP A 57 -13.49 2.11 2.93
N ASN A 58 -12.82 3.10 2.38
CA ASN A 58 -12.33 3.15 1.00
C ASN A 58 -11.34 4.33 0.81
N PRO A 59 -10.12 4.26 1.36
CA PRO A 59 -9.17 5.35 1.26
C PRO A 59 -8.60 5.47 -0.16
N GLU A 60 -8.48 6.70 -0.66
CA GLU A 60 -7.63 6.95 -1.81
C GLU A 60 -6.17 7.02 -1.36
N VAL A 61 -5.36 6.08 -1.84
CA VAL A 61 -3.94 5.99 -1.49
C VAL A 61 -3.11 6.70 -2.55
N ASN A 62 -2.49 7.81 -2.19
CA ASN A 62 -1.57 8.52 -3.07
C ASN A 62 -0.11 8.13 -2.82
N SER A 63 0.22 7.80 -1.58
CA SER A 63 1.56 7.34 -1.19
C SER A 63 1.49 6.52 0.10
N VAL A 64 2.49 5.69 0.31
CA VAL A 64 2.69 4.87 1.50
C VAL A 64 4.05 5.15 2.12
N ALA A 65 4.24 4.76 3.39
CA ALA A 65 5.54 4.82 4.05
C ALA A 65 6.34 3.57 3.66
N GLY A 66 7.28 3.70 2.74
CA GLY A 66 8.20 2.63 2.35
C GLY A 66 9.20 2.34 3.47
N ILE A 67 9.36 1.07 3.81
CA ILE A 67 10.21 0.58 4.90
C ILE A 67 11.18 -0.46 4.33
N PRO A 68 12.47 -0.46 4.71
CA PRO A 68 13.35 -1.59 4.41
C PRO A 68 12.75 -2.90 4.94
N CYS A 69 12.62 -3.93 4.11
CA CYS A 69 11.99 -5.20 4.54
C CYS A 69 12.69 -5.88 5.72
N SER A 70 13.96 -5.56 5.97
CA SER A 70 14.68 -6.01 7.16
C SER A 70 14.17 -5.41 8.47
N SER A 71 13.44 -4.30 8.40
CA SER A 71 12.80 -3.64 9.53
C SER A 71 11.35 -4.12 9.70
N PRO A 72 10.73 -3.96 10.88
CA PRO A 72 9.32 -4.28 11.08
C PRO A 72 8.42 -3.40 10.19
N HIS A 73 7.52 -4.04 9.42
CA HIS A 73 6.61 -3.38 8.48
C HIS A 73 5.23 -4.07 8.48
N ASP A 74 4.21 -3.39 7.96
CA ASP A 74 2.85 -3.94 7.93
C ASP A 74 2.63 -4.83 6.70
N ASN A 75 3.09 -4.39 5.53
CA ASN A 75 2.73 -4.96 4.24
C ASN A 75 3.95 -5.24 3.37
N GLU A 76 3.85 -6.24 2.48
CA GLU A 76 4.81 -6.49 1.40
C GLU A 76 4.09 -6.65 0.06
N VAL A 77 4.51 -5.91 -0.96
CA VAL A 77 3.96 -6.02 -2.33
C VAL A 77 4.43 -7.32 -2.97
N TYR A 78 3.50 -8.15 -3.43
CA TYR A 78 3.84 -9.44 -4.04
C TYR A 78 3.47 -9.57 -5.52
N ALA A 79 2.57 -8.74 -6.02
CA ALA A 79 2.23 -8.71 -7.44
C ALA A 79 1.74 -7.32 -7.86
N ILE A 80 2.00 -6.95 -9.10
CA ILE A 80 1.49 -5.74 -9.76
C ILE A 80 1.10 -6.14 -11.18
N PHE A 81 -0.07 -5.70 -11.64
CA PHE A 81 -0.57 -5.96 -12.99
C PHE A 81 -1.68 -4.99 -13.39
N ASP A 82 -1.91 -4.85 -14.69
CA ASP A 82 -3.02 -4.06 -15.21
C ASP A 82 -4.29 -4.91 -15.36
N VAL A 83 -5.44 -4.35 -14.98
CA VAL A 83 -6.74 -4.96 -15.31
C VAL A 83 -7.04 -4.80 -16.81
N ASN A 84 -7.48 -5.91 -17.43
CA ASN A 84 -7.77 -5.95 -18.85
C ASN A 84 -9.28 -5.88 -19.11
N VAL A 85 -9.88 -4.72 -18.81
CA VAL A 85 -11.28 -4.43 -19.12
C VAL A 85 -11.39 -3.09 -19.85
N THR A 86 -12.39 -2.96 -20.71
CA THR A 86 -12.54 -1.79 -21.60
C THR A 86 -13.19 -0.59 -20.93
N SER A 87 -13.94 -0.80 -19.85
CA SER A 87 -14.63 0.23 -19.11
C SER A 87 -14.48 0.00 -17.60
N PHE A 88 -14.53 1.07 -16.84
CA PHE A 88 -14.50 0.97 -15.37
C PHE A 88 -15.70 0.15 -14.87
N PRO A 89 -15.50 -0.92 -14.09
CA PRO A 89 -16.58 -1.74 -13.57
C PRO A 89 -17.52 -0.98 -12.63
N GLU A 90 -18.76 -1.43 -12.52
CA GLU A 90 -19.76 -0.80 -11.66
C GLU A 90 -19.74 -1.39 -10.23
N GLY A 91 -20.15 -0.57 -9.24
CA GLY A 91 -20.22 -0.99 -7.84
C GLY A 91 -18.88 -1.52 -7.32
N ASP A 92 -18.90 -2.63 -6.59
CA ASP A 92 -17.74 -3.25 -5.96
C ASP A 92 -16.99 -4.23 -6.91
N GLU A 93 -17.34 -4.26 -8.18
CA GLU A 93 -16.78 -5.21 -9.13
C GLU A 93 -15.26 -5.02 -9.32
N MET A 94 -14.75 -3.77 -9.32
CA MET A 94 -13.32 -3.49 -9.39
C MET A 94 -12.58 -4.10 -8.19
N ALA A 95 -13.06 -3.87 -6.98
CA ALA A 95 -12.47 -4.42 -5.76
C ALA A 95 -12.46 -5.95 -5.78
N ARG A 96 -13.58 -6.57 -6.19
CA ARG A 96 -13.68 -8.02 -6.31
C ARG A 96 -12.71 -8.59 -7.35
N MET A 97 -12.62 -7.98 -8.53
CA MET A 97 -11.68 -8.41 -9.58
C MET A 97 -10.21 -8.28 -9.12
N ALA A 98 -9.87 -7.19 -8.45
CA ALA A 98 -8.53 -6.98 -7.89
C ALA A 98 -8.20 -8.07 -6.87
N PHE A 99 -9.08 -8.32 -5.91
CA PHE A 99 -8.88 -9.35 -4.89
C PHE A 99 -8.71 -10.75 -5.48
N GLU A 100 -9.61 -11.18 -6.36
CA GLU A 100 -9.54 -12.52 -6.96
C GLU A 100 -8.25 -12.68 -7.79
N SER A 101 -7.88 -11.67 -8.57
CA SER A 101 -6.65 -11.70 -9.34
C SER A 101 -5.39 -11.70 -8.47
N CYS A 102 -5.42 -11.03 -7.32
CA CYS A 102 -4.36 -11.08 -6.32
C CYS A 102 -4.29 -12.47 -5.66
N LYS A 103 -5.44 -13.05 -5.30
CA LYS A 103 -5.52 -14.39 -4.71
C LYS A 103 -4.91 -15.47 -5.60
N GLU A 104 -5.14 -15.41 -6.92
CA GLU A 104 -4.52 -16.33 -7.89
C GLU A 104 -2.98 -16.31 -7.87
N ARG A 105 -2.39 -15.16 -7.54
CA ARG A 105 -0.93 -14.95 -7.52
C ARG A 105 -0.28 -15.21 -6.15
N PHE A 106 -1.09 -15.29 -5.10
CA PHE A 106 -0.64 -15.38 -3.72
C PHE A 106 0.26 -16.59 -3.47
N THR A 107 -0.21 -17.79 -3.82
CA THR A 107 0.51 -19.04 -3.56
C THR A 107 1.89 -19.07 -4.19
N SER A 108 2.05 -18.50 -5.38
CA SER A 108 3.33 -18.48 -6.09
C SER A 108 4.38 -17.58 -5.41
N PHE A 109 3.94 -16.59 -4.66
CA PHE A 109 4.82 -15.71 -3.91
C PHE A 109 5.08 -16.21 -2.50
N VAL A 110 4.03 -16.48 -1.73
CA VAL A 110 4.11 -16.86 -0.31
C VAL A 110 4.59 -18.30 -0.14
N GLY A 111 4.28 -19.20 -1.09
CA GLY A 111 4.60 -20.62 -1.01
C GLY A 111 3.59 -21.45 -0.21
N LYS A 112 2.40 -20.89 0.05
CA LYS A 112 1.30 -21.54 0.77
C LYS A 112 -0.03 -21.05 0.21
N ASP A 113 -1.05 -21.92 0.23
CA ASP A 113 -2.38 -21.54 -0.23
C ASP A 113 -3.01 -20.48 0.68
N TYR A 114 -3.66 -19.49 0.07
CA TYR A 114 -4.30 -18.38 0.76
C TYR A 114 -5.21 -18.83 1.90
N ASP A 115 -6.12 -19.79 1.65
CA ASP A 115 -7.11 -20.21 2.62
C ASP A 115 -6.51 -20.91 3.87
N SER A 116 -5.21 -21.26 3.85
CA SER A 116 -4.48 -21.87 4.96
C SER A 116 -3.36 -20.99 5.51
N SER A 117 -3.19 -19.79 4.97
CA SER A 117 -2.14 -18.85 5.36
C SER A 117 -2.50 -18.06 6.62
N ALA A 118 -1.48 -17.59 7.35
CA ALA A 118 -1.62 -16.59 8.39
C ALA A 118 -1.57 -15.16 7.81
N LEU A 119 -1.38 -15.04 6.48
CA LEU A 119 -1.37 -13.76 5.78
C LEU A 119 -2.69 -13.53 5.07
N ASP A 120 -3.08 -12.26 4.94
CA ASP A 120 -4.22 -11.81 4.17
C ASP A 120 -3.77 -10.85 3.06
N ILE A 121 -4.68 -10.47 2.17
CA ILE A 121 -4.41 -9.68 0.98
C ILE A 121 -4.97 -8.27 1.13
N ALA A 122 -4.10 -7.28 0.98
CA ALA A 122 -4.48 -5.90 0.74
C ALA A 122 -4.35 -5.58 -0.76
N THR A 123 -5.33 -4.85 -1.31
CA THR A 123 -5.34 -4.48 -2.72
C THR A 123 -5.45 -2.98 -2.89
N LEU A 124 -4.56 -2.39 -3.71
CA LEU A 124 -4.77 -1.08 -4.28
C LEU A 124 -5.22 -1.27 -5.73
N TYR A 125 -6.21 -0.52 -6.16
CA TYR A 125 -6.79 -0.65 -7.49
C TYR A 125 -7.28 0.70 -8.00
N PRO A 126 -7.49 0.86 -9.32
CA PRO A 126 -7.93 2.12 -9.91
C PRO A 126 -9.22 2.64 -9.29
N THR A 127 -9.27 3.92 -8.99
CA THR A 127 -10.51 4.64 -8.75
C THR A 127 -11.15 5.04 -10.08
N ARG A 128 -12.44 5.38 -10.09
CA ARG A 128 -13.09 5.92 -11.30
C ARG A 128 -12.41 7.22 -11.78
N GLU A 129 -11.86 8.00 -10.86
CA GLU A 129 -11.15 9.24 -11.19
C GLU A 129 -9.79 8.94 -11.85
N SER A 130 -8.94 8.10 -11.23
CA SER A 130 -7.63 7.74 -11.79
C SER A 130 -7.77 7.02 -13.12
N TRP A 131 -8.76 6.12 -13.25
CA TRP A 131 -9.11 5.45 -14.50
C TRP A 131 -9.38 6.43 -15.66
N ASN A 132 -10.23 7.43 -15.41
CA ASN A 132 -10.64 8.36 -16.47
C ASN A 132 -9.60 9.45 -16.76
N ARG A 133 -8.89 9.92 -15.74
CA ARG A 133 -7.98 11.06 -15.88
C ARG A 133 -6.53 10.68 -16.14
N GLN A 134 -6.10 9.55 -15.59
CA GLN A 134 -4.70 9.11 -15.64
C GLN A 134 -4.51 7.85 -16.48
N ASN A 135 -5.60 7.30 -17.02
CA ASN A 135 -5.59 6.00 -17.70
C ASN A 135 -5.05 4.86 -16.81
N ASP A 136 -5.28 4.99 -15.49
CA ASP A 136 -4.86 4.02 -14.50
C ASP A 136 -5.58 2.68 -14.70
N ARG A 137 -4.82 1.59 -14.70
CA ARG A 137 -5.28 0.21 -14.82
C ARG A 137 -4.59 -0.70 -13.81
N GLU A 138 -3.67 -0.14 -13.03
CA GLU A 138 -2.78 -0.91 -12.18
C GLU A 138 -3.47 -1.43 -10.93
N VAL A 139 -3.23 -2.70 -10.63
CA VAL A 139 -3.58 -3.32 -9.36
C VAL A 139 -2.29 -3.71 -8.65
N VAL A 140 -2.16 -3.26 -7.42
CA VAL A 140 -1.08 -3.65 -6.51
C VAL A 140 -1.63 -4.62 -5.48
N CYS A 141 -1.00 -5.79 -5.38
CA CYS A 141 -1.31 -6.82 -4.39
C CYS A 141 -0.27 -6.81 -3.28
N ALA A 142 -0.68 -6.59 -2.06
CA ALA A 142 0.19 -6.69 -0.88
C ALA A 142 -0.33 -7.74 0.10
N VAL A 143 0.55 -8.29 0.91
CA VAL A 143 0.22 -9.20 2.01
C VAL A 143 0.48 -8.54 3.35
N TYR A 144 -0.33 -8.88 4.34
CA TYR A 144 -0.17 -8.48 5.73
C TYR A 144 -0.54 -9.65 6.67
N ASP A 145 -0.14 -9.57 7.93
CA ASP A 145 -0.48 -10.58 8.95
C ASP A 145 -1.92 -10.38 9.44
N VAL A 146 -2.75 -11.45 9.44
CA VAL A 146 -4.18 -11.38 9.87
C VAL A 146 -4.34 -10.94 11.32
N ALA A 147 -3.35 -11.13 12.17
CA ALA A 147 -3.36 -10.66 13.56
C ALA A 147 -2.81 -9.23 13.70
N ALA A 148 -2.57 -8.53 12.57
CA ALA A 148 -1.95 -7.20 12.51
C ALA A 148 -0.59 -7.12 13.22
N ALA A 149 0.16 -8.23 13.21
CA ALA A 149 1.54 -8.24 13.68
C ALA A 149 2.48 -7.72 12.60
N LYS A 150 3.51 -6.96 12.99
CA LYS A 150 4.53 -6.51 12.04
C LYS A 150 5.28 -7.70 11.45
N LEU A 151 5.39 -7.70 10.13
CA LEU A 151 6.28 -8.60 9.40
C LEU A 151 7.74 -8.14 9.59
N THR A 152 8.69 -9.05 9.44
CA THR A 152 10.14 -8.73 9.41
C THR A 152 10.82 -9.65 8.40
N GLY A 153 11.54 -9.07 7.47
CA GLY A 153 12.06 -9.78 6.29
C GLY A 153 10.95 -10.07 5.28
N SER A 154 11.33 -10.32 4.03
CA SER A 154 10.37 -10.72 3.00
C SER A 154 9.66 -12.02 3.36
N VAL A 155 8.37 -12.11 3.08
CA VAL A 155 7.56 -13.33 3.26
C VAL A 155 7.58 -14.24 2.03
N LYS A 156 8.32 -13.86 0.99
CA LYS A 156 8.45 -14.63 -0.24
C LYS A 156 8.98 -16.05 0.05
N GLY A 157 8.20 -17.08 -0.28
CA GLY A 157 8.56 -18.48 -0.11
C GLY A 157 8.61 -18.99 1.34
N ARG A 158 8.10 -18.20 2.32
CA ARG A 158 8.16 -18.58 3.75
C ARG A 158 7.05 -19.54 4.18
N ALA A 159 6.03 -19.72 3.37
CA ALA A 159 4.91 -20.63 3.64
C ALA A 159 4.19 -20.33 4.98
N LEU A 160 3.97 -19.04 5.29
CA LEU A 160 3.31 -18.54 6.49
C LEU A 160 1.79 -18.73 6.48
#